data_35649f8dd8b4b5b597442a7800108bee
#
_entry.id   35649f8dd8b4b5b597442a7800108bee
#
_cell.length_a   1.000
_cell.length_b   1.000
_cell.length_c   1.000
_cell.angle_alpha   90.00
_cell.angle_beta   90.00
_cell.angle_gamma   90.00
#
_symmetry.space_group_name_H-M   'P 1'
#
loop_
_entity.id
_entity.type
_entity.pdbx_description
1 polymer ?
#
loop_
_entity_poly.entity_id
_entity_poly.type
_entity_poly.pdbx_seq_one_letter_code
_entity_poly.pdbx_strand_id
1 'polypeptide(L)'
;MNLNPLAEALNSDLSANGSSILQMLSEKGKAIFFPSKGILGQGGEAKGKEINATIGTALEDDGSPLVLPSVLKSLNMPKQSFLYAPSYGNPDIRDAWKAQVIRKNPSLEGKSFSRPVVTAALTHAISMAGYLFLDPNDKVIIPDLYWDNYELVFENAYGAKIQTYNTFKNGGFDVEALEEALNKDGIGKKVLLLNFPNNPTGYTATEEEAKKITEVLVRAAEKGNQVVALLDDAYFGLVYEDGVTRESLFTKLLDAHKDILAVKLDGPTKEDYVWGFRVGFMTFGFKGATPEQLKALESKAAGAVRGNISNAPNISQRILLAAYNSPEYVKEKEEKYAVLKKRYDIIQETLASHPEYSEAFEPMPFNSGYFMCVKPKGVDAEAVRVELLQNYSTGTIMLKGLLRLAFSAVPTAKLPQLFDNVYHAILALKSK
;
A
#
# COMPACT_ATOMS: atom_id res chain seq x y z
N MET A 1 20.69 6.33 -18.36
CA MET A 1 19.28 6.34 -17.93
C MET A 1 18.66 7.67 -18.33
N ASN A 2 17.47 7.65 -18.90
CA ASN A 2 16.71 8.90 -19.01
C ASN A 2 16.24 9.26 -17.61
N LEU A 3 16.66 10.41 -17.11
CA LEU A 3 16.24 10.89 -15.80
C LEU A 3 14.79 11.40 -15.85
N ASN A 4 14.13 11.40 -14.71
CA ASN A 4 12.84 12.07 -14.58
C ASN A 4 13.02 13.58 -14.77
N PRO A 5 12.13 14.29 -15.50
CA PRO A 5 12.25 15.73 -15.71
C PRO A 5 12.38 16.57 -14.43
N LEU A 6 11.79 16.11 -13.32
CA LEU A 6 11.97 16.78 -12.02
C LEU A 6 13.40 16.63 -11.48
N ALA A 7 14.02 15.45 -11.67
CA ALA A 7 15.42 15.26 -11.29
C ALA A 7 16.36 16.09 -12.20
N GLU A 8 16.06 16.16 -13.50
CA GLU A 8 16.83 16.98 -14.44
C GLU A 8 16.79 18.47 -14.08
N ALA A 9 15.62 18.99 -13.70
CA ALA A 9 15.48 20.36 -13.24
C ALA A 9 16.35 20.65 -12.00
N LEU A 10 16.28 19.76 -10.97
CA LEU A 10 17.13 19.88 -9.77
C LEU A 10 18.62 19.81 -10.10
N ASN A 11 19.02 18.94 -11.04
CA ASN A 11 20.41 18.82 -11.48
C ASN A 11 20.87 20.09 -12.23
N SER A 12 20.00 20.70 -13.02
CA SER A 12 20.25 21.98 -13.68
C SER A 12 20.52 23.09 -12.64
N ASP A 13 19.67 23.20 -11.63
CA ASP A 13 19.84 24.17 -10.54
C ASP A 13 21.16 23.96 -9.78
N LEU A 14 21.54 22.72 -9.50
CA LEU A 14 22.77 22.37 -8.79
C LEU A 14 24.04 22.63 -9.61
N SER A 15 23.95 22.64 -10.94
CA SER A 15 25.05 22.95 -11.83
C SER A 15 25.12 24.44 -12.24
N ALA A 16 24.13 25.24 -11.83
CA ALA A 16 24.08 26.67 -12.15
C ALA A 16 25.32 27.42 -11.66
N ASN A 17 25.68 28.49 -12.37
CA ASN A 17 26.81 29.36 -12.04
C ASN A 17 28.18 28.63 -11.95
N GLY A 18 28.36 27.51 -12.66
CA GLY A 18 29.60 26.73 -12.63
C GLY A 18 29.84 25.95 -11.34
N SER A 19 28.78 25.70 -10.54
CA SER A 19 28.86 24.93 -9.31
C SER A 19 29.30 23.49 -9.57
N SER A 20 30.20 22.97 -8.75
CA SER A 20 30.65 21.56 -8.78
C SER A 20 29.76 20.62 -7.97
N ILE A 21 28.72 21.13 -7.31
CA ILE A 21 27.89 20.36 -6.37
C ILE A 21 27.23 19.14 -7.05
N LEU A 22 26.74 19.30 -8.27
CA LEU A 22 26.15 18.18 -9.03
C LEU A 22 27.14 17.02 -9.22
N GLN A 23 28.42 17.32 -9.41
CA GLN A 23 29.48 16.31 -9.61
C GLN A 23 29.77 15.53 -8.32
N MET A 24 29.42 16.07 -7.16
CA MET A 24 29.59 15.41 -5.86
C MET A 24 28.48 14.40 -5.55
N LEU A 25 27.35 14.45 -6.28
CA LEU A 25 26.27 13.50 -6.11
C LEU A 25 26.59 12.17 -6.79
N SER A 26 26.20 11.08 -6.14
CA SER A 26 26.17 9.75 -6.77
C SER A 26 25.15 9.72 -7.91
N GLU A 27 25.20 8.70 -8.77
CA GLU A 27 24.17 8.52 -9.83
C GLU A 27 22.76 8.41 -9.25
N LYS A 28 22.60 7.74 -8.11
CA LYS A 28 21.32 7.70 -7.37
C LYS A 28 20.93 9.09 -6.85
N GLY A 29 21.89 9.86 -6.35
CA GLY A 29 21.67 11.23 -5.89
C GLY A 29 21.27 12.18 -7.00
N LYS A 30 21.77 11.98 -8.23
CA LYS A 30 21.34 12.72 -9.41
C LYS A 30 19.97 12.28 -9.94
N ALA A 31 19.58 11.03 -9.71
CA ALA A 31 18.31 10.49 -10.19
C ALA A 31 17.14 10.74 -9.24
N ILE A 32 17.37 10.96 -7.94
CA ILE A 32 16.31 11.19 -6.96
C ILE A 32 15.66 12.56 -7.13
N PHE A 33 14.36 12.64 -6.90
CA PHE A 33 13.58 13.89 -6.91
C PHE A 33 12.45 13.81 -5.88
N PHE A 34 11.92 14.96 -5.48
CA PHE A 34 10.69 15.03 -4.72
C PHE A 34 9.50 15.13 -5.69
N PRO A 35 8.52 14.23 -5.64
CA PRO A 35 7.40 14.19 -6.60
C PRO A 35 6.37 15.30 -6.34
N SER A 36 6.79 16.56 -6.54
CA SER A 36 6.00 17.76 -6.24
C SER A 36 4.74 17.93 -7.11
N LYS A 37 4.69 17.28 -8.27
CA LYS A 37 3.54 17.28 -9.18
C LYS A 37 2.67 16.03 -9.09
N GLY A 38 3.08 15.02 -8.30
CA GLY A 38 2.33 13.79 -8.08
C GLY A 38 1.27 13.94 -6.97
N ILE A 39 0.96 12.83 -6.31
CA ILE A 39 -0.04 12.75 -5.23
C ILE A 39 0.15 13.85 -4.16
N LEU A 40 1.40 14.12 -3.76
CA LEU A 40 1.70 15.14 -2.74
C LEU A 40 1.38 16.57 -3.23
N GLY A 41 1.71 16.89 -4.47
CA GLY A 41 1.38 18.19 -5.06
C GLY A 41 -0.12 18.39 -5.19
N GLN A 42 -0.82 17.42 -5.75
CA GLN A 42 -2.28 17.43 -5.91
C GLN A 42 -3.00 17.50 -4.55
N GLY A 43 -2.50 16.78 -3.53
CA GLY A 43 -2.99 16.89 -2.16
C GLY A 43 -2.79 18.30 -1.56
N GLY A 44 -1.68 18.95 -1.89
CA GLY A 44 -1.42 20.35 -1.50
C GLY A 44 -2.43 21.33 -2.11
N GLU A 45 -2.75 21.18 -3.41
CA GLU A 45 -3.74 22.00 -4.11
C GLU A 45 -5.16 21.84 -3.54
N ALA A 46 -5.50 20.66 -3.04
CA ALA A 46 -6.78 20.36 -2.43
C ALA A 46 -6.94 20.88 -1.00
N LYS A 47 -5.88 21.46 -0.40
CA LYS A 47 -5.94 22.00 0.95
C LYS A 47 -6.96 23.14 1.05
N GLY A 48 -7.86 23.05 2.05
CA GLY A 48 -8.90 24.06 2.28
C GLY A 48 -10.10 23.94 1.34
N LYS A 49 -10.17 22.94 0.49
CA LYS A 49 -11.38 22.64 -0.29
C LYS A 49 -12.46 22.02 0.59
N GLU A 50 -13.73 22.26 0.23
CA GLU A 50 -14.88 21.76 0.98
C GLU A 50 -14.90 20.23 1.06
N ILE A 51 -14.57 19.57 -0.04
CA ILE A 51 -14.40 18.12 -0.12
C ILE A 51 -12.96 17.84 -0.51
N ASN A 52 -12.22 17.17 0.38
CA ASN A 52 -10.84 16.77 0.11
C ASN A 52 -10.72 15.24 0.12
N ALA A 53 -10.80 14.64 -1.05
CA ALA A 53 -10.69 13.21 -1.29
C ALA A 53 -9.27 12.76 -1.74
N THR A 54 -8.24 13.55 -1.39
CA THR A 54 -6.85 13.26 -1.76
C THR A 54 -6.09 12.49 -0.68
N ILE A 55 -6.49 12.60 0.58
CA ILE A 55 -5.72 12.23 1.75
C ILE A 55 -5.77 10.71 2.00
N GLY A 56 -4.62 10.09 2.19
CA GLY A 56 -4.50 8.67 2.54
C GLY A 56 -4.65 8.39 4.05
N THR A 57 -5.38 9.25 4.76
CA THR A 57 -5.72 9.16 6.19
C THR A 57 -7.21 8.98 6.33
N ALA A 58 -7.67 8.14 7.24
CA ALA A 58 -9.09 8.07 7.59
C ALA A 58 -9.43 9.15 8.60
N LEU A 59 -10.51 9.87 8.39
CA LEU A 59 -10.96 10.98 9.23
C LEU A 59 -12.36 10.70 9.76
N GLU A 60 -12.66 11.25 10.95
CA GLU A 60 -14.01 11.36 11.48
C GLU A 60 -14.81 12.36 10.61
N ASP A 61 -16.12 12.46 10.82
CA ASP A 61 -16.98 13.39 10.07
C ASP A 61 -16.72 14.87 10.40
N ASP A 62 -16.07 15.15 11.52
CA ASP A 62 -15.63 16.50 11.93
C ASP A 62 -14.25 16.90 11.35
N GLY A 63 -13.62 15.99 10.58
CA GLY A 63 -12.30 16.19 10.00
C GLY A 63 -11.12 15.85 10.92
N SER A 64 -11.35 15.43 12.15
CA SER A 64 -10.30 14.93 13.02
C SER A 64 -9.84 13.53 12.59
N PRO A 65 -8.57 13.12 12.88
CA PRO A 65 -8.12 11.78 12.56
C PRO A 65 -8.91 10.71 13.30
N LEU A 66 -9.30 9.62 12.61
CA LEU A 66 -9.73 8.39 13.29
C LEU A 66 -8.59 7.91 14.19
N VAL A 67 -8.88 7.71 15.48
CA VAL A 67 -7.91 7.24 16.47
C VAL A 67 -8.57 6.22 17.38
N LEU A 68 -7.84 5.17 17.74
CA LEU A 68 -8.28 4.25 18.77
C LEU A 68 -8.04 4.88 20.16
N PRO A 69 -9.07 4.99 21.03
CA PRO A 69 -8.91 5.54 22.38
C PRO A 69 -7.86 4.82 23.22
N SER A 70 -7.70 3.51 23.05
CA SER A 70 -6.64 2.72 23.72
C SER A 70 -5.24 3.19 23.36
N VAL A 71 -5.00 3.66 22.10
CA VAL A 71 -3.73 4.24 21.69
C VAL A 71 -3.50 5.56 22.41
N LEU A 72 -4.51 6.45 22.48
CA LEU A 72 -4.40 7.72 23.21
C LEU A 72 -4.10 7.54 24.70
N LYS A 73 -4.78 6.59 25.36
CA LYS A 73 -4.55 6.29 26.78
C LYS A 73 -3.12 5.77 27.06
N SER A 74 -2.46 5.21 26.05
CA SER A 74 -1.12 4.61 26.16
C SER A 74 0.04 5.63 26.08
N LEU A 75 -0.23 6.93 26.08
CA LEU A 75 0.81 7.98 26.01
C LEU A 75 1.62 8.16 27.29
N ASN A 76 1.20 7.57 28.42
CA ASN A 76 2.01 7.56 29.64
C ASN A 76 3.12 6.51 29.53
N MET A 77 4.32 6.95 29.14
CA MET A 77 5.39 6.09 28.67
C MET A 77 6.36 5.66 29.80
N PRO A 78 6.72 4.36 29.90
CA PRO A 78 7.77 3.92 30.80
C PRO A 78 9.15 4.43 30.32
N LYS A 79 10.08 4.62 31.29
CA LYS A 79 11.44 5.10 30.98
C LYS A 79 12.20 4.27 29.95
N GLN A 80 11.90 2.97 29.85
CA GLN A 80 12.46 2.06 28.83
C GLN A 80 12.15 2.46 27.39
N SER A 81 11.15 3.33 27.17
CA SER A 81 10.81 3.85 25.85
C SER A 81 11.89 4.79 25.27
N PHE A 82 12.76 5.33 26.12
CA PHE A 82 13.86 6.21 25.74
C PHE A 82 15.11 5.45 25.30
N LEU A 83 15.16 4.14 25.49
CA LEU A 83 16.28 3.30 25.05
C LEU A 83 16.14 2.96 23.56
N TYR A 84 17.27 2.57 22.94
CA TYR A 84 17.22 1.97 21.60
C TYR A 84 16.44 0.66 21.63
N ALA A 85 15.61 0.43 20.60
CA ALA A 85 15.09 -0.90 20.35
C ALA A 85 16.19 -1.78 19.71
N PRO A 86 16.14 -3.10 19.86
CA PRO A 86 16.94 -4.00 19.03
C PRO A 86 16.64 -3.80 17.53
N SER A 87 17.60 -4.08 16.66
CA SER A 87 17.40 -3.97 15.19
C SER A 87 16.30 -4.90 14.66
N TYR A 88 16.03 -6.01 15.35
CA TYR A 88 14.88 -6.89 15.09
C TYR A 88 13.53 -6.26 15.50
N GLY A 89 13.53 -5.23 16.33
CA GLY A 89 12.41 -4.75 17.11
C GLY A 89 12.37 -5.37 18.51
N ASN A 90 11.59 -4.77 19.42
CA ASN A 90 11.40 -5.32 20.76
C ASN A 90 10.76 -6.72 20.69
N PRO A 91 11.24 -7.68 21.47
CA PRO A 91 10.68 -9.04 21.47
C PRO A 91 9.15 -9.06 21.72
N ASP A 92 8.68 -8.27 22.68
CA ASP A 92 7.29 -8.24 23.09
C ASP A 92 6.34 -7.80 21.97
N ILE A 93 6.68 -6.73 21.25
CA ILE A 93 5.85 -6.27 20.12
C ILE A 93 5.91 -7.25 18.93
N ARG A 94 7.03 -7.90 18.71
CA ARG A 94 7.17 -8.93 17.67
C ARG A 94 6.25 -10.13 17.97
N ASP A 95 6.19 -10.57 19.22
CA ASP A 95 5.31 -11.66 19.64
C ASP A 95 3.84 -11.23 19.61
N ALA A 96 3.52 -10.03 20.13
CA ALA A 96 2.18 -9.47 20.06
C ALA A 96 1.69 -9.33 18.60
N TRP A 97 2.56 -8.83 17.69
CA TRP A 97 2.19 -8.73 16.28
C TRP A 97 2.03 -10.10 15.61
N LYS A 98 2.88 -11.08 15.93
CA LYS A 98 2.72 -12.46 15.45
C LYS A 98 1.38 -13.05 15.89
N ALA A 99 0.98 -12.83 17.15
CA ALA A 99 -0.33 -13.24 17.66
C ALA A 99 -1.48 -12.52 16.92
N GLN A 100 -1.34 -11.22 16.64
CA GLN A 100 -2.32 -10.47 15.83
C GLN A 100 -2.40 -11.02 14.39
N VAL A 101 -1.27 -11.35 13.77
CA VAL A 101 -1.24 -11.96 12.43
C VAL A 101 -2.01 -13.27 12.42
N ILE A 102 -1.78 -14.17 13.39
CA ILE A 102 -2.51 -15.44 13.49
C ILE A 102 -4.02 -15.18 13.75
N ARG A 103 -4.36 -14.30 14.69
CA ARG A 103 -5.76 -13.99 15.00
C ARG A 103 -6.52 -13.47 13.77
N LYS A 104 -5.89 -12.64 12.95
CA LYS A 104 -6.48 -12.06 11.74
C LYS A 104 -6.43 -13.01 10.54
N ASN A 105 -5.63 -14.06 10.61
CA ASN A 105 -5.46 -15.08 9.58
C ASN A 105 -5.52 -16.48 10.23
N PRO A 106 -6.70 -16.95 10.61
CA PRO A 106 -6.86 -18.23 11.32
C PRO A 106 -6.22 -19.43 10.62
N SER A 107 -6.12 -19.40 9.29
CA SER A 107 -5.42 -20.42 8.49
C SER A 107 -3.93 -20.55 8.81
N LEU A 108 -3.33 -19.63 9.59
CA LEU A 108 -1.94 -19.70 10.04
C LEU A 108 -1.76 -20.49 11.34
N GLU A 109 -2.84 -20.87 12.02
CA GLU A 109 -2.73 -21.64 13.25
C GLU A 109 -2.00 -22.96 12.99
N GLY A 110 -1.00 -23.23 13.83
CA GLY A 110 -0.14 -24.42 13.68
C GLY A 110 0.88 -24.38 12.55
N LYS A 111 0.89 -23.34 11.72
CA LYS A 111 1.87 -23.20 10.63
C LYS A 111 3.17 -22.54 11.08
N SER A 112 4.27 -22.95 10.41
CA SER A 112 5.61 -22.42 10.67
C SER A 112 5.92 -21.21 9.79
N PHE A 113 6.21 -20.05 10.42
CA PHE A 113 6.69 -18.84 9.77
C PHE A 113 7.53 -18.01 10.76
N SER A 114 8.32 -17.06 10.24
CA SER A 114 9.25 -16.28 11.03
C SER A 114 8.54 -15.41 12.09
N ARG A 115 9.28 -14.98 13.11
CA ARG A 115 8.83 -13.82 13.90
C ARG A 115 8.93 -12.55 13.04
N PRO A 116 7.98 -11.61 13.16
CA PRO A 116 8.05 -10.34 12.43
C PRO A 116 9.31 -9.56 12.81
N VAL A 117 10.01 -8.97 11.82
CA VAL A 117 11.07 -7.99 12.04
C VAL A 117 10.47 -6.60 11.92
N VAL A 118 10.73 -5.73 12.92
CA VAL A 118 10.16 -4.38 12.98
C VAL A 118 10.91 -3.44 12.04
N THR A 119 10.17 -2.68 11.25
CA THR A 119 10.66 -1.64 10.33
C THR A 119 10.06 -0.28 10.66
N ALA A 120 10.61 0.80 10.10
CA ALA A 120 10.03 2.13 10.20
C ALA A 120 8.88 2.32 9.20
N ALA A 121 7.76 1.66 9.47
CA ALA A 121 6.57 1.51 8.62
C ALA A 121 6.79 0.67 7.36
N LEU A 122 5.72 0.51 6.54
CA LEU A 122 5.72 -0.36 5.38
C LEU A 122 6.65 0.12 4.28
N THR A 123 6.76 1.42 4.02
CA THR A 123 7.70 1.95 3.03
C THR A 123 9.13 1.49 3.31
N HIS A 124 9.53 1.47 4.60
CA HIS A 124 10.83 0.92 4.99
C HIS A 124 10.88 -0.61 4.83
N ALA A 125 9.80 -1.33 5.16
CA ALA A 125 9.73 -2.79 4.92
C ALA A 125 9.90 -3.12 3.43
N ILE A 126 9.21 -2.39 2.54
CA ILE A 126 9.34 -2.53 1.08
C ILE A 126 10.76 -2.21 0.61
N SER A 127 11.37 -1.15 1.16
CA SER A 127 12.77 -0.80 0.88
C SER A 127 13.74 -1.92 1.31
N MET A 128 13.53 -2.49 2.50
CA MET A 128 14.35 -3.62 2.97
C MET A 128 14.11 -4.89 2.16
N ALA A 129 12.90 -5.09 1.63
CA ALA A 129 12.66 -6.16 0.66
C ALA A 129 13.45 -5.93 -0.65
N GLY A 130 13.47 -4.68 -1.14
CA GLY A 130 14.34 -4.30 -2.26
C GLY A 130 15.82 -4.59 -1.98
N TYR A 131 16.31 -4.20 -0.79
CA TYR A 131 17.69 -4.48 -0.37
C TYR A 131 18.02 -5.98 -0.35
N LEU A 132 17.08 -6.82 0.10
CA LEU A 132 17.31 -8.25 0.28
C LEU A 132 17.18 -9.06 -1.02
N PHE A 133 16.31 -8.64 -1.94
CA PHE A 133 15.88 -9.50 -3.04
C PHE A 133 16.16 -8.95 -4.44
N LEU A 134 16.58 -7.68 -4.57
CA LEU A 134 16.78 -7.03 -5.88
C LEU A 134 18.25 -6.67 -6.12
N ASP A 135 18.74 -7.14 -7.24
CA ASP A 135 19.97 -6.64 -7.86
C ASP A 135 19.64 -5.60 -8.94
N PRO A 136 20.60 -4.73 -9.34
CA PRO A 136 20.39 -3.82 -10.46
C PRO A 136 19.94 -4.56 -11.72
N ASN A 137 18.90 -4.03 -12.38
CA ASN A 137 18.21 -4.58 -13.54
C ASN A 137 17.29 -5.80 -13.28
N ASP A 138 17.18 -6.31 -12.06
CA ASP A 138 16.11 -7.24 -11.72
C ASP A 138 14.74 -6.61 -12.00
N LYS A 139 13.76 -7.45 -12.30
CA LYS A 139 12.39 -7.00 -12.55
C LYS A 139 11.51 -7.22 -11.34
N VAL A 140 10.71 -6.20 -11.00
CA VAL A 140 9.61 -6.31 -10.04
C VAL A 140 8.32 -6.37 -10.84
N ILE A 141 7.64 -7.50 -10.79
CA ILE A 141 6.38 -7.75 -11.50
C ILE A 141 5.24 -7.21 -10.63
N ILE A 142 4.49 -6.23 -11.14
CA ILE A 142 3.37 -5.59 -10.41
C ILE A 142 2.21 -5.30 -11.37
N PRO A 143 0.95 -5.19 -10.89
CA PRO A 143 -0.15 -4.71 -11.72
C PRO A 143 0.10 -3.26 -12.16
N ASP A 144 -0.48 -2.82 -13.27
CA ASP A 144 -0.26 -1.46 -13.83
C ASP A 144 -0.90 -0.34 -12.96
N LEU A 145 -1.93 -0.67 -12.16
CA LEU A 145 -2.50 0.23 -11.16
C LEU A 145 -1.84 -0.02 -9.79
N TYR A 146 -0.76 0.68 -9.54
CA TYR A 146 0.07 0.55 -8.34
C TYR A 146 0.37 1.91 -7.70
N TRP A 147 0.86 1.88 -6.46
CA TRP A 147 1.32 3.07 -5.75
C TRP A 147 2.64 3.58 -6.31
N ASP A 148 2.65 4.79 -6.88
CA ASP A 148 3.79 5.39 -7.61
C ASP A 148 5.10 5.39 -6.83
N ASN A 149 5.05 5.40 -5.49
CA ASN A 149 6.25 5.38 -4.67
C ASN A 149 7.10 4.10 -4.82
N TYR A 150 6.55 3.02 -5.42
CA TYR A 150 7.34 1.83 -5.74
C TYR A 150 8.45 2.15 -6.76
N GLU A 151 8.27 3.13 -7.64
CA GLU A 151 9.31 3.59 -8.57
C GLU A 151 10.50 4.16 -7.81
N LEU A 152 10.25 5.01 -6.80
CA LEU A 152 11.32 5.57 -5.97
C LEU A 152 12.03 4.49 -5.15
N VAL A 153 11.28 3.52 -4.63
CA VAL A 153 11.83 2.45 -3.80
C VAL A 153 12.60 1.43 -4.63
N PHE A 154 12.06 0.93 -5.74
CA PHE A 154 12.69 -0.17 -6.47
C PHE A 154 13.60 0.30 -7.62
N GLU A 155 13.14 1.22 -8.46
CA GLU A 155 13.94 1.66 -9.60
C GLU A 155 15.02 2.63 -9.16
N ASN A 156 14.66 3.68 -8.43
CA ASN A 156 15.61 4.71 -8.06
C ASN A 156 16.60 4.20 -6.99
N ALA A 157 16.13 3.57 -5.92
CA ALA A 157 17.00 3.17 -4.82
C ALA A 157 17.82 1.90 -5.12
N TYR A 158 17.29 0.93 -5.85
CA TYR A 158 17.95 -0.37 -6.08
C TYR A 158 18.31 -0.64 -7.55
N GLY A 159 17.92 0.23 -8.48
CA GLY A 159 18.22 0.06 -9.91
C GLY A 159 17.47 -1.09 -10.55
N ALA A 160 16.41 -1.58 -9.91
CA ALA A 160 15.51 -2.57 -10.47
C ALA A 160 14.65 -1.94 -11.59
N LYS A 161 13.84 -2.73 -12.26
CA LYS A 161 12.88 -2.27 -13.28
C LYS A 161 11.49 -2.75 -12.94
N ILE A 162 10.52 -1.86 -12.96
CA ILE A 162 9.12 -2.25 -12.83
C ILE A 162 8.64 -2.85 -14.14
N GLN A 163 8.12 -4.09 -14.07
CA GLN A 163 7.44 -4.77 -15.17
C GLN A 163 5.96 -4.87 -14.82
N THR A 164 5.13 -4.14 -15.56
CA THR A 164 3.69 -4.13 -15.32
C THR A 164 2.94 -5.16 -16.15
N TYR A 165 1.77 -5.56 -15.62
CA TYR A 165 0.72 -6.31 -16.31
C TYR A 165 -0.63 -5.65 -16.00
N ASN A 166 -1.64 -5.93 -16.84
CA ASN A 166 -2.97 -5.35 -16.68
C ASN A 166 -3.61 -5.77 -15.35
N THR A 167 -4.15 -4.81 -14.59
CA THR A 167 -4.73 -5.08 -13.26
C THR A 167 -6.08 -5.78 -13.36
N PHE A 168 -6.95 -5.36 -14.29
CA PHE A 168 -8.32 -5.81 -14.36
C PHE A 168 -8.70 -6.36 -15.73
N LYS A 169 -9.52 -7.43 -15.72
CA LYS A 169 -10.19 -8.01 -16.88
C LYS A 169 -11.59 -8.44 -16.47
N ASN A 170 -12.59 -8.04 -17.24
CA ASN A 170 -13.99 -8.42 -17.02
C ASN A 170 -14.49 -8.11 -15.58
N GLY A 171 -14.08 -6.99 -14.99
CA GLY A 171 -14.51 -6.56 -13.67
C GLY A 171 -13.81 -7.23 -12.48
N GLY A 172 -12.81 -8.11 -12.72
CA GLY A 172 -12.02 -8.78 -11.69
C GLY A 172 -10.51 -8.63 -11.93
N PHE A 173 -9.69 -9.19 -11.05
CA PHE A 173 -8.23 -9.18 -11.18
C PHE A 173 -7.78 -10.04 -12.37
N ASP A 174 -6.87 -9.51 -13.20
CA ASP A 174 -6.38 -10.20 -14.39
C ASP A 174 -5.29 -11.22 -14.05
N VAL A 175 -5.73 -12.41 -13.64
CA VAL A 175 -4.83 -13.52 -13.27
C VAL A 175 -4.07 -14.06 -14.50
N GLU A 176 -4.68 -13.98 -15.69
CA GLU A 176 -4.03 -14.43 -16.94
C GLU A 176 -2.86 -13.52 -17.29
N ALA A 177 -3.04 -12.19 -17.19
CA ALA A 177 -1.96 -11.23 -17.40
C ALA A 177 -0.82 -11.40 -16.39
N LEU A 178 -1.13 -11.74 -15.13
CA LEU A 178 -0.11 -12.11 -14.13
C LEU A 178 0.68 -13.34 -14.57
N GLU A 179 0.02 -14.40 -15.04
CA GLU A 179 0.69 -15.62 -15.51
C GLU A 179 1.60 -15.35 -16.71
N GLU A 180 1.12 -14.55 -17.68
CA GLU A 180 1.92 -14.12 -18.82
C GLU A 180 3.15 -13.33 -18.38
N ALA A 181 3.01 -12.38 -17.45
CA ALA A 181 4.11 -11.57 -16.93
C ALA A 181 5.19 -12.42 -16.25
N LEU A 182 4.79 -13.44 -15.48
CA LEU A 182 5.71 -14.38 -14.83
C LEU A 182 6.49 -15.24 -15.83
N ASN A 183 5.90 -15.57 -16.96
CA ASN A 183 6.51 -16.42 -17.99
C ASN A 183 7.34 -15.63 -19.03
N LYS A 184 7.26 -14.32 -19.08
CA LYS A 184 7.81 -13.46 -20.15
C LYS A 184 9.35 -13.57 -20.32
N ASP A 185 10.10 -13.73 -19.24
CA ASP A 185 11.57 -13.61 -19.24
C ASP A 185 12.29 -14.97 -19.01
N GLY A 186 11.68 -16.09 -19.38
CA GLY A 186 12.24 -17.42 -19.16
C GLY A 186 12.31 -17.82 -17.67
N ILE A 187 13.05 -18.91 -17.39
CA ILE A 187 13.21 -19.46 -16.03
C ILE A 187 14.25 -18.64 -15.26
N GLY A 188 13.97 -18.36 -13.99
CA GLY A 188 14.90 -17.65 -13.09
C GLY A 188 14.20 -17.09 -11.85
N LYS A 189 14.88 -16.15 -11.19
CA LYS A 189 14.31 -15.41 -10.05
C LYS A 189 13.18 -14.48 -10.54
N LYS A 190 12.02 -14.58 -9.91
CA LYS A 190 10.85 -13.73 -10.15
C LYS A 190 10.49 -13.01 -8.86
N VAL A 191 10.54 -11.69 -8.86
CA VAL A 191 10.09 -10.88 -7.74
C VAL A 191 8.74 -10.28 -8.11
N LEU A 192 7.70 -10.69 -7.40
CA LEU A 192 6.32 -10.24 -7.59
C LEU A 192 5.89 -9.40 -6.40
N LEU A 193 5.20 -8.28 -6.64
CA LEU A 193 4.54 -7.54 -5.57
C LEU A 193 3.03 -7.52 -5.80
N LEU A 194 2.28 -7.94 -4.79
CA LEU A 194 0.81 -7.86 -4.72
C LEU A 194 0.42 -6.97 -3.55
N ASN A 195 -0.42 -5.98 -3.81
CA ASN A 195 -0.95 -5.08 -2.79
C ASN A 195 -2.47 -5.24 -2.71
N PHE A 196 -2.95 -5.87 -1.62
CA PHE A 196 -4.36 -6.08 -1.32
C PHE A 196 -4.67 -5.76 0.14
N PRO A 197 -5.65 -4.88 0.42
CA PRO A 197 -6.36 -3.99 -0.50
C PRO A 197 -5.43 -3.08 -1.28
N ASN A 198 -5.73 -2.88 -2.57
CA ASN A 198 -4.86 -2.15 -3.49
C ASN A 198 -4.96 -0.62 -3.28
N ASN A 199 -3.84 0.05 -3.37
CA ASN A 199 -3.75 1.48 -3.63
C ASN A 199 -3.23 1.66 -5.08
N PRO A 200 -4.02 2.21 -6.02
CA PRO A 200 -5.08 3.21 -5.81
C PRO A 200 -6.53 2.70 -5.84
N THR A 201 -6.79 1.48 -6.25
CA THR A 201 -8.13 1.06 -6.68
C THR A 201 -9.09 0.69 -5.55
N GLY A 202 -8.58 0.31 -4.37
CA GLY A 202 -9.43 -0.21 -3.29
C GLY A 202 -9.94 -1.63 -3.57
N TYR A 203 -9.21 -2.41 -4.36
CA TYR A 203 -9.57 -3.78 -4.70
C TYR A 203 -8.78 -4.80 -3.90
N THR A 204 -9.45 -5.83 -3.45
CA THR A 204 -8.88 -7.05 -2.88
C THR A 204 -9.39 -8.24 -3.69
N ALA A 205 -8.52 -9.19 -3.99
CA ALA A 205 -8.87 -10.40 -4.72
C ALA A 205 -10.01 -11.17 -4.03
N THR A 206 -10.92 -11.69 -4.81
CA THR A 206 -11.93 -12.65 -4.33
C THR A 206 -11.26 -13.96 -3.89
N GLU A 207 -11.97 -14.79 -3.14
CA GLU A 207 -11.43 -16.11 -2.73
C GLU A 207 -11.06 -16.98 -3.94
N GLU A 208 -11.83 -16.90 -5.04
CA GLU A 208 -11.55 -17.60 -6.28
C GLU A 208 -10.30 -17.06 -6.97
N GLU A 209 -10.16 -15.74 -7.08
CA GLU A 209 -8.96 -15.11 -7.65
C GLU A 209 -7.72 -15.40 -6.80
N ALA A 210 -7.80 -15.33 -5.48
CA ALA A 210 -6.72 -15.67 -4.57
C ALA A 210 -6.24 -17.11 -4.74
N LYS A 211 -7.18 -18.04 -4.98
CA LYS A 211 -6.86 -19.42 -5.32
C LYS A 211 -6.14 -19.50 -6.67
N LYS A 212 -6.66 -18.86 -7.71
CA LYS A 212 -6.04 -18.82 -9.05
C LYS A 212 -4.66 -18.17 -9.04
N ILE A 213 -4.47 -17.06 -8.31
CA ILE A 213 -3.16 -16.42 -8.11
C ILE A 213 -2.18 -17.43 -7.50
N THR A 214 -2.60 -18.14 -6.45
CA THR A 214 -1.75 -19.17 -5.82
C THR A 214 -1.36 -20.27 -6.80
N GLU A 215 -2.30 -20.77 -7.58
CA GLU A 215 -2.06 -21.81 -8.61
C GLU A 215 -1.09 -21.31 -9.70
N VAL A 216 -1.21 -20.06 -10.13
CA VAL A 216 -0.28 -19.45 -11.11
C VAL A 216 1.14 -19.42 -10.56
N LEU A 217 1.32 -19.00 -9.29
CA LEU A 217 2.65 -18.96 -8.67
C LEU A 217 3.23 -20.36 -8.48
N VAL A 218 2.41 -21.35 -8.13
CA VAL A 218 2.83 -22.75 -8.04
C VAL A 218 3.28 -23.25 -9.40
N ARG A 219 2.50 -23.06 -10.47
CA ARG A 219 2.90 -23.45 -11.83
C ARG A 219 4.20 -22.77 -12.28
N ALA A 220 4.40 -21.50 -11.90
CA ALA A 220 5.65 -20.80 -12.20
C ALA A 220 6.85 -21.46 -11.46
N ALA A 221 6.67 -21.83 -10.19
CA ALA A 221 7.70 -22.52 -9.41
C ALA A 221 7.97 -23.95 -9.93
N GLU A 222 6.94 -24.71 -10.31
CA GLU A 222 7.06 -26.04 -10.92
C GLU A 222 7.83 -26.02 -12.24
N LYS A 223 7.77 -24.92 -13.00
CA LYS A 223 8.60 -24.70 -14.20
C LYS A 223 10.07 -24.41 -13.88
N GLY A 224 10.45 -24.30 -12.61
CA GLY A 224 11.83 -24.05 -12.15
C GLY A 224 12.14 -22.59 -11.77
N ASN A 225 11.15 -21.71 -11.71
CA ASN A 225 11.38 -20.35 -11.22
C ASN A 225 11.50 -20.33 -9.69
N GLN A 226 12.32 -19.41 -9.16
CA GLN A 226 12.38 -19.05 -7.75
C GLN A 226 11.54 -17.78 -7.55
N VAL A 227 10.40 -17.92 -6.90
CA VAL A 227 9.40 -16.83 -6.76
C VAL A 227 9.54 -16.18 -5.40
N VAL A 228 9.79 -14.87 -5.36
CA VAL A 228 9.69 -14.03 -4.17
C VAL A 228 8.39 -13.23 -4.28
N ALA A 229 7.40 -13.60 -3.47
CA ALA A 229 6.11 -12.94 -3.42
C ALA A 229 6.09 -11.89 -2.29
N LEU A 230 6.23 -10.63 -2.65
CA LEU A 230 6.11 -9.49 -1.73
C LEU A 230 4.62 -9.14 -1.59
N LEU A 231 4.09 -9.30 -0.39
CA LEU A 231 2.69 -9.04 -0.08
C LEU A 231 2.59 -7.74 0.70
N ASP A 232 2.26 -6.66 0.01
CA ASP A 232 2.03 -5.35 0.64
C ASP A 232 0.60 -5.30 1.17
N ASP A 233 0.47 -5.67 2.44
CA ASP A 233 -0.78 -5.72 3.19
C ASP A 233 -1.05 -4.40 3.94
N ALA A 234 -0.72 -3.25 3.33
CA ALA A 234 -0.84 -1.92 3.97
C ALA A 234 -2.25 -1.60 4.48
N TYR A 235 -3.27 -2.09 3.81
CA TYR A 235 -4.69 -1.85 4.12
C TYR A 235 -5.39 -3.13 4.60
N PHE A 236 -4.63 -4.13 5.06
CA PHE A 236 -5.14 -5.41 5.52
C PHE A 236 -6.29 -5.25 6.54
N GLY A 237 -7.31 -6.12 6.42
CA GLY A 237 -8.49 -6.11 7.30
C GLY A 237 -9.60 -5.12 6.90
N LEU A 238 -9.38 -4.26 5.92
CA LEU A 238 -10.35 -3.27 5.46
C LEU A 238 -11.13 -3.78 4.23
N VAL A 239 -11.78 -4.93 4.36
CA VAL A 239 -12.59 -5.59 3.32
C VAL A 239 -14.07 -5.41 3.64
N TYR A 240 -14.88 -4.97 2.67
CA TYR A 240 -16.25 -4.54 2.89
C TYR A 240 -17.31 -5.44 2.24
N GLU A 241 -16.92 -6.36 1.35
CA GLU A 241 -17.83 -7.28 0.65
C GLU A 241 -17.65 -8.74 1.08
N ASP A 242 -18.68 -9.53 0.90
CA ASP A 242 -18.63 -10.99 1.04
C ASP A 242 -18.01 -11.61 -0.21
N GLY A 243 -17.39 -12.79 -0.06
CA GLY A 243 -16.70 -13.48 -1.16
C GLY A 243 -15.32 -12.92 -1.51
N VAL A 244 -14.92 -11.82 -0.87
CA VAL A 244 -13.58 -11.23 -0.97
C VAL A 244 -12.67 -11.84 0.08
N THR A 245 -11.41 -12.09 -0.28
CA THR A 245 -10.42 -12.67 0.63
C THR A 245 -10.22 -11.79 1.87
N ARG A 246 -10.47 -12.36 3.04
CA ARG A 246 -10.28 -11.68 4.34
C ARG A 246 -8.94 -11.97 4.97
N GLU A 247 -8.30 -13.06 4.58
CA GLU A 247 -6.95 -13.41 4.98
C GLU A 247 -5.91 -12.95 3.96
N SER A 248 -4.70 -12.68 4.41
CA SER A 248 -3.58 -12.37 3.53
C SER A 248 -3.25 -13.55 2.61
N LEU A 249 -2.85 -13.27 1.37
CA LEU A 249 -2.31 -14.30 0.47
C LEU A 249 -1.10 -15.04 1.06
N PHE A 250 -0.46 -14.47 2.07
CA PHE A 250 0.59 -15.12 2.85
C PHE A 250 0.16 -16.49 3.37
N THR A 251 -1.11 -16.65 3.80
CA THR A 251 -1.65 -17.90 4.32
C THR A 251 -1.69 -19.02 3.30
N LYS A 252 -1.87 -18.68 2.03
CA LYS A 252 -1.94 -19.61 0.90
C LYS A 252 -0.53 -19.92 0.35
N LEU A 253 0.35 -18.91 0.32
CA LEU A 253 1.66 -19.02 -0.35
C LEU A 253 2.74 -19.67 0.52
N LEU A 254 2.69 -19.51 1.85
CA LEU A 254 3.75 -20.02 2.74
C LEU A 254 3.90 -21.56 2.72
N ASP A 255 2.86 -22.29 2.32
CA ASP A 255 2.89 -23.76 2.19
C ASP A 255 2.70 -24.22 0.74
N ALA A 256 2.64 -23.32 -0.23
CA ALA A 256 2.29 -23.64 -1.60
C ALA A 256 3.41 -24.44 -2.31
N HIS A 257 4.63 -23.94 -2.35
CA HIS A 257 5.76 -24.59 -3.00
C HIS A 257 7.09 -24.25 -2.31
N LYS A 258 8.09 -25.15 -2.34
CA LYS A 258 9.41 -24.94 -1.73
C LYS A 258 10.21 -23.79 -2.36
N ASP A 259 9.96 -23.47 -3.62
CA ASP A 259 10.60 -22.39 -4.38
C ASP A 259 9.74 -21.13 -4.44
N ILE A 260 8.74 -20.98 -3.56
CA ILE A 260 7.99 -19.76 -3.32
C ILE A 260 8.32 -19.24 -1.93
N LEU A 261 8.97 -18.08 -1.87
CA LEU A 261 9.19 -17.34 -0.62
C LEU A 261 8.09 -16.27 -0.50
N ALA A 262 7.17 -16.46 0.44
CA ALA A 262 6.19 -15.46 0.80
C ALA A 262 6.79 -14.46 1.80
N VAL A 263 6.73 -13.18 1.49
CA VAL A 263 7.22 -12.07 2.32
C VAL A 263 6.04 -11.15 2.62
N LYS A 264 5.50 -11.26 3.84
CA LYS A 264 4.41 -10.40 4.30
C LYS A 264 4.98 -9.09 4.81
N LEU A 265 4.55 -8.00 4.20
CA LEU A 265 4.89 -6.62 4.54
C LEU A 265 3.62 -5.96 5.06
N ASP A 266 3.52 -5.77 6.38
CA ASP A 266 2.31 -5.26 7.00
C ASP A 266 2.60 -4.31 8.17
N GLY A 267 1.56 -3.80 8.79
CA GLY A 267 1.72 -2.94 9.96
C GLY A 267 0.45 -2.19 10.33
N PRO A 268 0.44 -1.59 11.52
CA PRO A 268 -0.73 -0.96 12.12
C PRO A 268 -1.11 0.39 11.48
N THR A 269 -0.31 0.87 10.54
CA THR A 269 -0.41 2.23 10.00
C THR A 269 -1.84 2.63 9.60
N LYS A 270 -2.55 1.78 8.85
CA LYS A 270 -3.91 2.06 8.37
C LYS A 270 -4.96 1.29 9.17
N GLU A 271 -4.72 0.03 9.46
CA GLU A 271 -5.68 -0.82 10.17
C GLU A 271 -5.87 -0.44 11.65
N ASP A 272 -4.89 0.25 12.28
CA ASP A 272 -4.96 0.74 13.66
C ASP A 272 -4.91 2.29 13.72
N TYR A 273 -5.00 2.96 12.56
CA TYR A 273 -5.10 4.42 12.45
C TYR A 273 -3.94 5.18 13.10
N VAL A 274 -2.71 4.70 12.93
CA VAL A 274 -1.48 5.24 13.56
C VAL A 274 -0.43 5.66 12.53
N TRP A 275 -0.83 6.43 11.54
CA TRP A 275 0.02 6.81 10.39
C TRP A 275 1.35 7.46 10.81
N GLY A 276 1.35 8.26 11.86
CA GLY A 276 2.53 8.96 12.38
C GLY A 276 3.49 8.10 13.20
N PHE A 277 3.09 6.89 13.65
CA PHE A 277 3.92 6.06 14.53
C PHE A 277 5.09 5.40 13.81
N ARG A 278 4.97 5.23 12.50
CA ARG A 278 6.00 4.65 11.65
C ARG A 278 6.48 3.28 12.16
N VAL A 279 5.55 2.35 12.32
CA VAL A 279 5.83 0.94 12.64
C VAL A 279 5.31 0.07 11.51
N GLY A 280 6.13 -0.85 11.05
CA GLY A 280 5.80 -1.90 10.08
C GLY A 280 6.52 -3.18 10.43
N PHE A 281 6.18 -4.26 9.76
CA PHE A 281 6.72 -5.58 10.02
C PHE A 281 7.03 -6.31 8.71
N MET A 282 8.06 -7.13 8.77
CA MET A 282 8.45 -8.05 7.69
C MET A 282 8.45 -9.47 8.24
N THR A 283 7.66 -10.35 7.61
CA THR A 283 7.49 -11.76 8.03
C THR A 283 7.72 -12.67 6.84
N PHE A 284 8.39 -13.80 7.06
CA PHE A 284 8.77 -14.74 6.01
C PHE A 284 8.14 -16.12 6.22
N GLY A 285 7.77 -16.76 5.12
CA GLY A 285 7.29 -18.13 5.14
C GLY A 285 7.51 -18.82 3.78
N PHE A 286 7.85 -20.11 3.81
CA PHE A 286 7.92 -20.98 2.62
C PHE A 286 7.73 -22.43 3.02
N LYS A 287 7.27 -23.24 2.08
CA LYS A 287 6.99 -24.67 2.33
C LYS A 287 8.22 -25.45 2.76
N GLY A 288 8.13 -26.10 3.91
CA GLY A 288 9.20 -26.90 4.47
C GLY A 288 10.31 -26.10 5.17
N ALA A 289 10.06 -24.80 5.46
CA ALA A 289 11.03 -23.96 6.17
C ALA A 289 11.39 -24.53 7.55
N THR A 290 12.70 -24.64 7.83
CA THR A 290 13.18 -25.00 9.17
C THR A 290 13.22 -23.75 10.07
N PRO A 291 13.19 -23.93 11.41
CA PRO A 291 13.35 -22.81 12.35
C PRO A 291 14.66 -22.02 12.12
N GLU A 292 15.74 -22.69 11.77
CA GLU A 292 17.05 -22.09 11.50
C GLU A 292 17.00 -21.21 10.24
N GLN A 293 16.35 -21.67 9.17
CA GLN A 293 16.18 -20.92 7.94
C GLN A 293 15.32 -19.66 8.17
N LEU A 294 14.21 -19.79 8.90
CA LEU A 294 13.36 -18.64 9.27
C LEU A 294 14.11 -17.61 10.11
N LYS A 295 14.89 -18.09 11.10
CA LYS A 295 15.75 -17.22 11.92
C LYS A 295 16.87 -16.57 11.10
N ALA A 296 17.41 -17.25 10.10
CA ALA A 296 18.39 -16.66 9.18
C ALA A 296 17.79 -15.52 8.36
N LEU A 297 16.56 -15.66 7.84
CA LEU A 297 15.83 -14.59 7.14
C LEU A 297 15.54 -13.41 8.07
N GLU A 298 15.10 -13.67 9.31
CA GLU A 298 14.95 -12.62 10.33
C GLU A 298 16.28 -11.87 10.56
N SER A 299 17.38 -12.59 10.66
CA SER A 299 18.70 -11.98 10.88
C SER A 299 19.17 -11.16 9.69
N LYS A 300 18.89 -11.58 8.45
CA LYS A 300 19.17 -10.82 7.24
C LYS A 300 18.36 -9.51 7.21
N ALA A 301 17.07 -9.60 7.50
CA ALA A 301 16.20 -8.41 7.57
C ALA A 301 16.63 -7.45 8.68
N ALA A 302 16.93 -7.95 9.89
CA ALA A 302 17.45 -7.14 10.99
C ALA A 302 18.81 -6.52 10.66
N GLY A 303 19.66 -7.22 9.93
CA GLY A 303 20.93 -6.69 9.41
C GLY A 303 20.71 -5.53 8.43
N ALA A 304 19.75 -5.66 7.51
CA ALA A 304 19.36 -4.60 6.59
C ALA A 304 18.82 -3.37 7.34
N VAL A 305 17.93 -3.57 8.33
CA VAL A 305 17.45 -2.50 9.22
C VAL A 305 18.62 -1.84 9.98
N ARG A 306 19.56 -2.65 10.51
CA ARG A 306 20.74 -2.15 11.23
C ARG A 306 21.62 -1.26 10.36
N GLY A 307 21.84 -1.66 9.12
CA GLY A 307 22.67 -0.91 8.16
C GLY A 307 21.98 0.34 7.62
N ASN A 308 20.64 0.41 7.68
CA ASN A 308 19.85 1.51 7.13
C ASN A 308 19.52 2.59 8.18
N ILE A 309 18.85 2.21 9.28
CA ILE A 309 18.33 3.14 10.31
C ILE A 309 18.72 2.75 11.74
N SER A 310 19.59 1.77 11.93
CA SER A 310 19.97 1.19 13.22
C SER A 310 18.84 0.36 13.86
N ASN A 311 17.68 0.95 14.10
CA ASN A 311 16.46 0.30 14.62
C ASN A 311 15.24 1.18 14.36
N ALA A 312 14.06 0.59 14.35
CA ALA A 312 12.80 1.32 14.28
C ALA A 312 12.49 2.03 15.64
N PRO A 313 11.65 3.09 15.64
CA PRO A 313 11.36 3.87 16.83
C PRO A 313 10.83 3.01 17.99
N ASN A 314 11.50 3.08 19.16
CA ASN A 314 11.13 2.30 20.35
C ASN A 314 9.81 2.77 20.97
N ILE A 315 9.63 4.09 21.06
CA ILE A 315 8.44 4.69 21.67
C ILE A 315 7.16 4.20 21.00
N SER A 316 7.12 4.20 19.67
CA SER A 316 5.95 3.76 18.90
C SER A 316 5.65 2.27 19.11
N GLN A 317 6.69 1.42 19.18
CA GLN A 317 6.53 0.00 19.46
C GLN A 317 5.88 -0.25 20.84
N ARG A 318 6.27 0.55 21.84
CA ARG A 318 5.74 0.40 23.22
C ARG A 318 4.33 0.92 23.36
N ILE A 319 3.98 2.01 22.70
CA ILE A 319 2.60 2.52 22.67
C ILE A 319 1.67 1.48 22.04
N LEU A 320 2.06 0.91 20.90
CA LEU A 320 1.28 -0.13 20.23
C LEU A 320 1.14 -1.38 21.10
N LEU A 321 2.23 -1.83 21.74
CA LEU A 321 2.17 -2.98 22.64
C LEU A 321 1.18 -2.76 23.79
N ALA A 322 1.18 -1.56 24.37
CA ALA A 322 0.22 -1.22 25.44
C ALA A 322 -1.22 -1.21 24.93
N ALA A 323 -1.44 -0.69 23.71
CA ALA A 323 -2.77 -0.72 23.08
C ALA A 323 -3.24 -2.14 22.78
N TYR A 324 -2.37 -3.03 22.28
CA TYR A 324 -2.72 -4.43 22.00
C TYR A 324 -3.07 -5.25 23.24
N ASN A 325 -2.56 -4.84 24.39
CA ASN A 325 -2.90 -5.44 25.68
C ASN A 325 -4.17 -4.83 26.32
N SER A 326 -4.78 -3.80 25.70
CA SER A 326 -6.04 -3.23 26.18
C SER A 326 -7.22 -4.17 25.85
N PRO A 327 -8.11 -4.46 26.81
CA PRO A 327 -9.30 -5.27 26.54
C PRO A 327 -10.28 -4.60 25.57
N GLU A 328 -10.24 -3.28 25.43
CA GLU A 328 -11.08 -2.49 24.53
C GLU A 328 -10.58 -2.47 23.07
N TYR A 329 -9.32 -2.82 22.82
CA TYR A 329 -8.68 -2.65 21.50
C TYR A 329 -9.48 -3.25 20.34
N VAL A 330 -9.98 -4.48 20.51
CA VAL A 330 -10.73 -5.16 19.43
C VAL A 330 -12.03 -4.42 19.13
N LYS A 331 -12.79 -4.06 20.16
CA LYS A 331 -14.06 -3.33 20.03
C LYS A 331 -13.85 -1.96 19.39
N GLU A 332 -12.85 -1.20 19.83
CA GLU A 332 -12.53 0.12 19.29
C GLU A 332 -12.16 0.02 17.79
N LYS A 333 -11.44 -1.03 17.42
CA LYS A 333 -11.08 -1.29 16.01
C LYS A 333 -12.33 -1.62 15.16
N GLU A 334 -13.25 -2.43 15.68
CA GLU A 334 -14.52 -2.72 15.01
C GLU A 334 -15.40 -1.48 14.84
N GLU A 335 -15.45 -0.60 15.82
CA GLU A 335 -16.17 0.68 15.73
C GLU A 335 -15.61 1.57 14.60
N LYS A 336 -14.28 1.67 14.48
CA LYS A 336 -13.66 2.46 13.40
C LYS A 336 -13.79 1.79 12.03
N TYR A 337 -13.73 0.46 11.96
CA TYR A 337 -14.06 -0.27 10.74
C TYR A 337 -15.50 0.02 10.29
N ALA A 338 -16.46 0.05 11.22
CA ALA A 338 -17.87 0.33 10.90
C ALA A 338 -18.07 1.72 10.27
N VAL A 339 -17.28 2.73 10.65
CA VAL A 339 -17.30 4.05 10.00
C VAL A 339 -16.92 3.94 8.52
N LEU A 340 -15.85 3.23 8.21
CA LEU A 340 -15.37 3.06 6.84
C LEU A 340 -16.31 2.19 6.00
N LYS A 341 -16.85 1.12 6.60
CA LYS A 341 -17.85 0.26 5.95
C LYS A 341 -19.11 1.06 5.60
N LYS A 342 -19.60 1.90 6.51
CA LYS A 342 -20.74 2.78 6.24
C LYS A 342 -20.48 3.72 5.07
N ARG A 343 -19.28 4.30 4.97
CA ARG A 343 -18.91 5.15 3.83
C ARG A 343 -18.91 4.36 2.51
N TYR A 344 -18.35 3.16 2.55
CA TYR A 344 -18.39 2.24 1.41
C TYR A 344 -19.84 1.96 0.96
N ASP A 345 -20.75 1.63 1.90
CA ASP A 345 -22.14 1.33 1.60
C ASP A 345 -22.87 2.53 0.97
N ILE A 346 -22.64 3.74 1.48
CA ILE A 346 -23.21 4.98 0.91
C ILE A 346 -22.70 5.20 -0.52
N ILE A 347 -21.45 4.91 -0.81
CA ILE A 347 -20.93 5.00 -2.18
C ILE A 347 -21.65 4.02 -3.10
N GLN A 348 -21.81 2.77 -2.68
CA GLN A 348 -22.53 1.77 -3.48
C GLN A 348 -23.98 2.19 -3.73
N GLU A 349 -24.66 2.67 -2.68
CA GLU A 349 -26.04 3.19 -2.79
C GLU A 349 -26.11 4.41 -3.72
N THR A 350 -25.17 5.36 -3.60
CA THR A 350 -25.10 6.54 -4.45
C THR A 350 -24.93 6.15 -5.93
N LEU A 351 -23.98 5.26 -6.24
CA LEU A 351 -23.74 4.81 -7.61
C LEU A 351 -24.94 4.05 -8.18
N ALA A 352 -25.63 3.24 -7.37
CA ALA A 352 -26.81 2.49 -7.79
C ALA A 352 -28.05 3.39 -8.02
N SER A 353 -28.18 4.48 -7.23
CA SER A 353 -29.31 5.41 -7.35
C SER A 353 -29.16 6.42 -8.49
N HIS A 354 -27.97 6.56 -9.06
CA HIS A 354 -27.66 7.54 -10.11
C HIS A 354 -27.12 6.84 -11.38
N PRO A 355 -27.96 6.11 -12.13
CA PRO A 355 -27.55 5.39 -13.35
C PRO A 355 -26.99 6.34 -14.43
N GLU A 356 -27.40 7.61 -14.42
CA GLU A 356 -26.92 8.67 -15.31
C GLU A 356 -25.40 8.93 -15.17
N TYR A 357 -24.79 8.63 -14.03
CA TYR A 357 -23.35 8.77 -13.85
C TYR A 357 -22.55 7.93 -14.84
N SER A 358 -23.12 6.81 -15.30
CA SER A 358 -22.51 5.94 -16.31
C SER A 358 -22.25 6.63 -17.66
N GLU A 359 -22.92 7.74 -17.97
CA GLU A 359 -22.66 8.56 -19.16
C GLU A 359 -21.38 9.39 -19.03
N ALA A 360 -20.96 9.70 -17.80
CA ALA A 360 -19.83 10.55 -17.51
C ALA A 360 -18.58 9.76 -17.10
N PHE A 361 -18.71 8.76 -16.27
CA PHE A 361 -17.56 7.97 -15.78
C PHE A 361 -17.92 6.50 -15.56
N GLU A 362 -16.88 5.69 -15.40
CA GLU A 362 -16.96 4.28 -15.05
C GLU A 362 -16.23 4.06 -13.73
N PRO A 363 -16.89 3.55 -12.67
CA PRO A 363 -16.21 3.09 -11.46
C PRO A 363 -15.32 1.89 -11.79
N MET A 364 -14.05 1.93 -11.34
CA MET A 364 -13.18 0.76 -11.37
C MET A 364 -13.61 -0.24 -10.30
N PRO A 365 -13.31 -1.55 -10.46
CA PRO A 365 -13.58 -2.53 -9.42
C PRO A 365 -12.97 -2.13 -8.09
N PHE A 366 -13.79 -2.11 -7.01
CA PHE A 366 -13.36 -1.83 -5.65
C PHE A 366 -14.28 -2.54 -4.65
N ASN A 367 -13.74 -3.00 -3.54
CA ASN A 367 -14.47 -3.75 -2.51
C ASN A 367 -13.83 -3.61 -1.11
N SER A 368 -12.81 -2.74 -0.98
CA SER A 368 -11.96 -2.70 0.20
C SER A 368 -11.14 -1.41 0.30
N GLY A 369 -10.36 -1.27 1.36
CA GLY A 369 -9.33 -0.22 1.52
C GLY A 369 -9.90 1.17 1.83
N TYR A 370 -9.17 2.21 1.41
CA TYR A 370 -9.48 3.62 1.65
C TYR A 370 -9.92 4.36 0.40
N PHE A 371 -9.74 3.75 -0.76
CA PHE A 371 -9.83 4.41 -2.06
C PHE A 371 -10.78 3.70 -2.99
N MET A 372 -11.25 4.43 -3.97
CA MET A 372 -11.75 3.90 -5.22
C MET A 372 -11.27 4.77 -6.37
N CYS A 373 -11.34 4.25 -7.58
CA CYS A 373 -11.03 4.99 -8.79
C CYS A 373 -12.24 5.07 -9.70
N VAL A 374 -12.38 6.20 -10.40
CA VAL A 374 -13.33 6.35 -11.51
C VAL A 374 -12.58 6.75 -12.79
N LYS A 375 -13.02 6.21 -13.92
CA LYS A 375 -12.49 6.52 -15.24
C LYS A 375 -13.41 7.52 -15.95
N PRO A 376 -13.00 8.77 -16.15
CA PRO A 376 -13.78 9.73 -16.92
C PRO A 376 -13.97 9.26 -18.38
N LYS A 377 -15.12 9.48 -18.96
CA LYS A 377 -15.46 9.11 -20.34
C LYS A 377 -15.43 10.35 -21.27
N GLY A 378 -14.61 10.28 -22.30
CA GLY A 378 -14.58 11.30 -23.35
C GLY A 378 -13.87 12.60 -22.99
N VAL A 379 -13.27 12.69 -21.79
CA VAL A 379 -12.51 13.85 -21.32
C VAL A 379 -11.24 13.41 -20.61
N ASP A 380 -10.23 14.27 -20.59
CA ASP A 380 -8.98 14.02 -19.89
C ASP A 380 -9.16 14.06 -18.37
N ALA A 381 -8.62 13.07 -17.65
CA ALA A 381 -8.77 12.96 -16.20
C ALA A 381 -8.10 14.11 -15.43
N GLU A 382 -7.00 14.66 -15.94
CA GLU A 382 -6.36 15.83 -15.33
C GLU A 382 -7.22 17.08 -15.52
N ALA A 383 -7.82 17.26 -16.69
CA ALA A 383 -8.76 18.34 -16.92
C ALA A 383 -9.98 18.27 -15.96
N VAL A 384 -10.51 17.06 -15.71
CA VAL A 384 -11.59 16.86 -14.74
C VAL A 384 -11.12 17.20 -13.32
N ARG A 385 -9.92 16.75 -12.92
CA ARG A 385 -9.36 17.08 -11.60
C ARG A 385 -9.24 18.59 -11.39
N VAL A 386 -8.77 19.31 -12.40
CA VAL A 386 -8.61 20.77 -12.35
C VAL A 386 -9.99 21.48 -12.29
N GLU A 387 -10.95 21.01 -13.09
CA GLU A 387 -12.33 21.54 -13.08
C GLU A 387 -12.98 21.34 -11.69
N LEU A 388 -12.83 20.15 -11.10
CA LEU A 388 -13.29 19.84 -9.74
C LEU A 388 -12.69 20.78 -8.70
N LEU A 389 -11.38 21.01 -8.80
CA LEU A 389 -10.64 21.84 -7.87
C LEU A 389 -11.06 23.31 -7.95
N GLN A 390 -11.23 23.83 -9.17
CA GLN A 390 -11.51 25.24 -9.41
C GLN A 390 -12.98 25.62 -9.20
N ASN A 391 -13.90 24.80 -9.71
CA ASN A 391 -15.31 25.16 -9.84
C ASN A 391 -16.23 24.41 -8.87
N TYR A 392 -15.78 23.27 -8.29
CA TYR A 392 -16.57 22.45 -7.38
C TYR A 392 -15.97 22.33 -5.98
N SER A 393 -14.90 23.07 -5.67
CA SER A 393 -14.21 23.00 -4.37
C SER A 393 -13.90 21.56 -3.92
N THR A 394 -13.58 20.68 -4.87
CA THR A 394 -13.39 19.25 -4.67
C THR A 394 -11.99 18.81 -5.10
N GLY A 395 -11.22 18.25 -4.14
CA GLY A 395 -9.89 17.74 -4.39
C GLY A 395 -9.91 16.23 -4.62
N THR A 396 -9.33 15.79 -5.75
CA THR A 396 -9.12 14.39 -6.12
C THR A 396 -7.69 14.18 -6.57
N ILE A 397 -7.26 12.92 -6.75
CA ILE A 397 -5.94 12.61 -7.32
C ILE A 397 -6.14 12.05 -8.72
N MET A 398 -5.46 12.65 -9.71
CA MET A 398 -5.32 12.05 -11.03
C MET A 398 -4.12 11.10 -11.03
N LEU A 399 -4.35 9.88 -11.49
CA LEU A 399 -3.36 8.80 -11.56
C LEU A 399 -3.66 7.92 -12.77
N LYS A 400 -2.72 7.84 -13.73
CA LYS A 400 -2.82 6.94 -14.90
C LYS A 400 -4.16 7.04 -15.66
N GLY A 401 -4.67 8.26 -15.82
CA GLY A 401 -5.93 8.52 -16.53
C GLY A 401 -7.21 8.23 -15.69
N LEU A 402 -7.05 7.96 -14.42
CA LEU A 402 -8.14 7.75 -13.46
C LEU A 402 -8.19 8.89 -12.44
N LEU A 403 -9.36 9.11 -11.85
CA LEU A 403 -9.50 9.89 -10.63
C LEU A 403 -9.58 8.95 -9.43
N ARG A 404 -8.61 9.03 -8.51
CA ARG A 404 -8.65 8.34 -7.23
C ARG A 404 -9.37 9.19 -6.19
N LEU A 405 -10.36 8.60 -5.55
CA LEU A 405 -11.20 9.19 -4.51
C LEU A 405 -10.88 8.51 -3.16
N ALA A 406 -10.32 9.27 -2.22
CA ALA A 406 -10.02 8.79 -0.86
C ALA A 406 -11.27 8.94 0.03
N PHE A 407 -12.22 8.04 -0.08
CA PHE A 407 -13.49 8.11 0.67
C PHE A 407 -13.27 7.97 2.19
N SER A 408 -12.16 7.39 2.63
CA SER A 408 -11.78 7.33 4.04
C SER A 408 -11.61 8.71 4.69
N ALA A 409 -11.34 9.75 3.90
CA ALA A 409 -11.11 11.12 4.37
C ALA A 409 -12.28 12.08 4.12
N VAL A 410 -13.35 11.61 3.46
CA VAL A 410 -14.52 12.43 3.16
C VAL A 410 -15.58 12.22 4.24
N PRO A 411 -16.15 13.30 4.83
CA PRO A 411 -17.27 13.17 5.75
C PRO A 411 -18.44 12.40 5.12
N THR A 412 -19.06 11.55 5.91
CA THR A 412 -20.10 10.61 5.45
C THR A 412 -21.21 11.32 4.66
N ALA A 413 -21.69 12.46 5.14
CA ALA A 413 -22.75 13.25 4.49
C ALA A 413 -22.32 13.91 3.18
N LYS A 414 -21.02 14.00 2.88
CA LYS A 414 -20.48 14.63 1.67
C LYS A 414 -20.19 13.65 0.54
N LEU A 415 -20.34 12.36 0.77
CA LEU A 415 -20.04 11.34 -0.23
C LEU A 415 -20.94 11.43 -1.47
N PRO A 416 -22.28 11.58 -1.37
CA PRO A 416 -23.11 11.78 -2.55
C PRO A 416 -22.70 13.03 -3.35
N GLN A 417 -22.46 14.15 -2.68
CA GLN A 417 -22.01 15.39 -3.31
C GLN A 417 -20.67 15.23 -4.04
N LEU A 418 -19.76 14.39 -3.54
CA LEU A 418 -18.49 14.10 -4.23
C LEU A 418 -18.76 13.53 -5.63
N PHE A 419 -19.67 12.57 -5.77
CA PHE A 419 -19.99 11.95 -7.06
C PHE A 419 -20.80 12.89 -7.97
N ASP A 420 -21.73 13.66 -7.43
CA ASP A 420 -22.42 14.72 -8.17
C ASP A 420 -21.42 15.72 -8.76
N ASN A 421 -20.44 16.16 -7.97
CA ASN A 421 -19.40 17.07 -8.43
C ASN A 421 -18.56 16.45 -9.56
N VAL A 422 -18.19 15.18 -9.46
CA VAL A 422 -17.46 14.46 -10.51
C VAL A 422 -18.29 14.39 -11.80
N TYR A 423 -19.56 14.04 -11.69
CA TYR A 423 -20.48 13.97 -12.81
C TYR A 423 -20.61 15.31 -13.53
N HIS A 424 -20.94 16.38 -12.81
CA HIS A 424 -21.13 17.72 -13.37
C HIS A 424 -19.83 18.32 -13.93
N ALA A 425 -18.69 18.09 -13.31
CA ALA A 425 -17.40 18.52 -13.84
C ALA A 425 -17.09 17.89 -15.21
N ILE A 426 -17.39 16.60 -15.37
CA ILE A 426 -17.22 15.90 -16.65
C ILE A 426 -18.17 16.45 -17.70
N LEU A 427 -19.45 16.65 -17.38
CA LEU A 427 -20.43 17.23 -18.31
C LEU A 427 -20.06 18.66 -18.73
N ALA A 428 -19.58 19.49 -17.81
CA ALA A 428 -19.12 20.83 -18.11
C ALA A 428 -17.94 20.85 -19.11
N LEU A 429 -17.05 19.86 -19.03
CA LEU A 429 -15.93 19.73 -19.98
C LEU A 429 -16.35 19.17 -21.34
N LYS A 430 -17.37 18.29 -21.38
CA LYS A 430 -17.92 17.76 -22.65
C LYS A 430 -18.69 18.82 -23.46
N SER A 431 -19.18 19.87 -22.78
CA SER A 431 -19.95 20.95 -23.41
C SER A 431 -19.08 22.10 -23.94
N LYS A 432 -17.79 22.11 -23.60
CA LYS A 432 -16.77 23.05 -24.11
C LYS A 432 -16.16 22.57 -25.43
#